data_8551548809313fb812e34e9baf51956f
#
_entry.id   8551548809313fb812e34e9baf51956f
#
_cell.length_a   1.000
_cell.length_b   1.000
_cell.length_c   1.000
_cell.angle_alpha   90.00
_cell.angle_beta   90.00
_cell.angle_gamma   90.00
#
_symmetry.space_group_name_H-M   'P 1'
#
loop_
_entity.id
_entity.type
_entity.pdbx_description
1 polymer ?
#
loop_
_entity_poly.entity_id
_entity_poly.type
_entity_poly.pdbx_seq_one_letter_code
_entity_poly.pdbx_strand_id
1 'polypeptide(L)'
;MQIFPRSLNAIARASMVLTVLAAAGVFWVMVQIERSPYITYAGVRKSQPVPFSHKHHVTGLGIDCRYCHNSVEQSSFAGIPPTKTCMNCHAQIWTNAAYLEPVRESFRTGRSLQWTRVNQLPDYVYFNHSIHVNKGVGCNTCHGPVDQMPLMYQYASLQMEFCLECHRAPEKYLRPREQVFNMRYEEPSTSEPVIVKGKAYSDQEALGNALKEQYKVRSVNDITSCNTCHR
;
A
#
# COMPACT_ATOMS: atom_id res chain seq x y z
N MET A 1 -24.08 10.96 -60.47
CA MET A 1 -25.29 11.50 -59.81
C MET A 1 -24.98 11.74 -58.35
N GLN A 2 -25.15 12.96 -57.85
CA GLN A 2 -24.96 13.26 -56.42
C GLN A 2 -26.31 13.00 -55.74
N ILE A 3 -26.34 11.98 -54.90
CA ILE A 3 -27.57 11.56 -54.20
C ILE A 3 -27.90 12.49 -53.02
N PHE A 4 -26.87 13.11 -52.41
CA PHE A 4 -27.03 13.96 -51.23
C PHE A 4 -26.64 15.43 -51.54
N PRO A 5 -27.32 16.43 -50.95
CA PRO A 5 -26.94 17.83 -51.11
C PRO A 5 -25.58 18.13 -50.49
N ARG A 6 -24.87 19.16 -51.00
CA ARG A 6 -23.52 19.52 -50.54
C ARG A 6 -23.42 19.82 -49.03
N SER A 7 -24.51 20.30 -48.43
CA SER A 7 -24.61 20.55 -46.97
C SER A 7 -24.39 19.30 -46.13
N LEU A 8 -24.73 18.11 -46.63
CA LEU A 8 -24.52 16.84 -45.93
C LEU A 8 -23.03 16.51 -45.74
N ASN A 9 -22.12 17.05 -46.56
CA ASN A 9 -20.69 16.87 -46.34
C ASN A 9 -20.20 17.54 -45.04
N ALA A 10 -20.76 18.71 -44.70
CA ALA A 10 -20.44 19.39 -43.44
C ALA A 10 -20.98 18.59 -42.25
N ILE A 11 -22.20 18.08 -42.34
CA ILE A 11 -22.81 17.23 -41.32
C ILE A 11 -22.01 15.95 -41.12
N ALA A 12 -21.61 15.27 -42.20
CA ALA A 12 -20.81 14.05 -42.15
C ALA A 12 -19.44 14.29 -41.50
N ARG A 13 -18.77 15.39 -41.83
CA ARG A 13 -17.50 15.76 -41.19
C ARG A 13 -17.70 16.06 -39.69
N ALA A 14 -18.71 16.86 -39.36
CA ALA A 14 -19.03 17.20 -37.99
C ALA A 14 -19.40 15.94 -37.17
N SER A 15 -20.20 15.02 -37.72
CA SER A 15 -20.57 13.79 -37.06
C SER A 15 -19.36 12.88 -36.78
N MET A 16 -18.44 12.75 -37.75
CA MET A 16 -17.20 11.99 -37.53
C MET A 16 -16.36 12.58 -36.39
N VAL A 17 -16.16 13.90 -36.39
CA VAL A 17 -15.41 14.59 -35.34
C VAL A 17 -16.10 14.40 -33.97
N LEU A 18 -17.41 14.61 -33.91
CA LEU A 18 -18.20 14.42 -32.68
C LEU A 18 -18.15 12.98 -32.17
N THR A 19 -18.20 11.99 -33.07
CA THR A 19 -18.07 10.57 -32.68
C THR A 19 -16.71 10.29 -32.06
N VAL A 20 -15.62 10.79 -32.65
CA VAL A 20 -14.26 10.63 -32.09
C VAL A 20 -14.15 11.32 -30.74
N LEU A 21 -14.66 12.54 -30.59
CA LEU A 21 -14.66 13.26 -29.31
C LEU A 21 -15.51 12.55 -28.25
N ALA A 22 -16.68 12.04 -28.65
CA ALA A 22 -17.53 11.27 -27.74
C ALA A 22 -16.82 9.97 -27.27
N ALA A 23 -16.22 9.23 -28.20
CA ALA A 23 -15.46 8.02 -27.85
C ALA A 23 -14.27 8.34 -26.93
N ALA A 24 -13.52 9.40 -27.20
CA ALA A 24 -12.43 9.86 -26.35
C ALA A 24 -12.95 10.27 -24.94
N GLY A 25 -14.08 10.97 -24.89
CA GLY A 25 -14.73 11.36 -23.63
C GLY A 25 -15.18 10.14 -22.80
N VAL A 26 -15.81 9.16 -23.44
CA VAL A 26 -16.20 7.91 -22.77
C VAL A 26 -14.99 7.18 -22.25
N PHE A 27 -13.94 7.04 -23.06
CA PHE A 27 -12.69 6.41 -22.63
C PHE A 27 -12.07 7.13 -21.43
N TRP A 28 -12.01 8.46 -21.46
CA TRP A 28 -11.51 9.26 -20.36
C TRP A 28 -12.32 9.05 -19.07
N VAL A 29 -13.66 9.04 -19.15
CA VAL A 29 -14.54 8.78 -18.00
C VAL A 29 -14.29 7.38 -17.43
N MET A 30 -14.15 6.36 -18.28
CA MET A 30 -13.84 4.98 -17.84
C MET A 30 -12.52 4.95 -17.08
N VAL A 31 -11.46 5.61 -17.58
CA VAL A 31 -10.17 5.70 -16.87
C VAL A 31 -10.31 6.38 -15.52
N GLN A 32 -11.13 7.45 -15.39
CA GLN A 32 -11.36 8.10 -14.11
C GLN A 32 -12.12 7.18 -13.12
N ILE A 33 -13.08 6.42 -13.60
CA ILE A 33 -13.81 5.44 -12.75
C ILE A 33 -12.86 4.36 -12.25
N GLU A 34 -12.02 3.78 -13.11
CA GLU A 34 -11.04 2.75 -12.75
C GLU A 34 -10.02 3.23 -11.70
N ARG A 35 -9.66 4.53 -11.73
CA ARG A 35 -8.75 5.15 -10.76
C ARG A 35 -9.44 5.63 -9.49
N SER A 36 -10.75 5.66 -9.47
CA SER A 36 -11.52 6.20 -8.35
C SER A 36 -11.51 5.25 -7.13
N PRO A 37 -11.79 5.78 -5.92
CA PRO A 37 -12.02 4.95 -4.75
C PRO A 37 -13.16 3.94 -4.88
N TYR A 38 -14.06 4.14 -5.85
CA TYR A 38 -15.15 3.21 -6.15
C TYR A 38 -14.63 1.84 -6.60
N ILE A 39 -13.58 1.82 -7.41
CA ILE A 39 -12.94 0.58 -7.90
C ILE A 39 -11.77 0.16 -7.01
N THR A 40 -10.91 1.11 -6.65
CA THR A 40 -9.67 0.82 -5.89
C THR A 40 -9.91 0.59 -4.41
N TYR A 41 -11.05 1.03 -3.88
CA TYR A 41 -11.35 1.06 -2.44
C TYR A 41 -10.35 1.85 -1.60
N ALA A 42 -9.48 2.67 -2.20
CA ALA A 42 -8.56 3.52 -1.48
C ALA A 42 -9.32 4.52 -0.60
N GLY A 43 -8.93 4.65 0.66
CA GLY A 43 -9.59 5.51 1.65
C GLY A 43 -10.88 4.92 2.25
N VAL A 44 -11.39 3.78 1.76
CA VAL A 44 -12.63 3.18 2.25
C VAL A 44 -12.35 2.28 3.45
N ARG A 45 -12.97 2.59 4.59
CA ARG A 45 -12.91 1.76 5.80
C ARG A 45 -13.88 0.59 5.67
N LYS A 46 -13.35 -0.62 5.81
CA LYS A 46 -14.15 -1.85 5.77
C LYS A 46 -14.49 -2.32 7.18
N SER A 47 -15.74 -2.76 7.38
CA SER A 47 -16.16 -3.40 8.63
C SER A 47 -15.31 -4.63 8.93
N GLN A 48 -14.97 -4.83 10.19
CA GLN A 48 -14.17 -5.94 10.69
C GLN A 48 -14.95 -6.71 11.76
N PRO A 49 -14.69 -8.00 11.95
CA PRO A 49 -15.33 -8.78 13.02
C PRO A 49 -15.00 -8.23 14.42
N VAL A 50 -13.84 -7.58 14.55
CA VAL A 50 -13.42 -6.86 15.75
C VAL A 50 -12.89 -5.50 15.30
N PRO A 51 -13.34 -4.38 15.89
CA PRO A 51 -12.89 -3.04 15.52
C PRO A 51 -11.47 -2.77 16.04
N PHE A 52 -10.48 -3.45 15.47
CA PHE A 52 -9.09 -3.32 15.88
C PHE A 52 -8.52 -1.94 15.51
N SER A 53 -7.98 -1.24 16.49
CA SER A 53 -7.39 0.09 16.32
C SER A 53 -5.86 0.04 16.36
N HIS A 54 -5.22 0.21 15.22
CA HIS A 54 -3.77 0.40 15.15
C HIS A 54 -3.33 1.66 15.91
N LYS A 55 -4.12 2.74 15.85
CA LYS A 55 -3.84 3.97 16.58
C LYS A 55 -3.70 3.71 18.09
N HIS A 56 -4.58 2.90 18.66
CA HIS A 56 -4.52 2.56 20.09
C HIS A 56 -3.29 1.73 20.41
N HIS A 57 -3.03 0.67 19.64
CA HIS A 57 -1.96 -0.29 19.91
C HIS A 57 -0.57 0.26 19.58
N VAL A 58 -0.41 0.93 18.44
CA VAL A 58 0.89 1.44 18.00
C VAL A 58 1.21 2.78 18.65
N THR A 59 0.38 3.81 18.41
CA THR A 59 0.64 5.15 18.96
C THR A 59 0.40 5.23 20.46
N GLY A 60 -0.69 4.62 20.94
CA GLY A 60 -1.08 4.71 22.33
C GLY A 60 -0.25 3.83 23.27
N LEU A 61 0.10 2.63 22.84
CA LEU A 61 0.81 1.63 23.66
C LEU A 61 2.26 1.39 23.23
N GLY A 62 2.71 1.95 22.10
CA GLY A 62 4.07 1.76 21.59
C GLY A 62 4.38 0.35 21.12
N ILE A 63 3.38 -0.46 20.74
CA ILE A 63 3.60 -1.83 20.29
C ILE A 63 4.22 -1.81 18.90
N ASP A 64 5.37 -2.48 18.74
CA ASP A 64 6.06 -2.62 17.47
C ASP A 64 5.24 -3.46 16.47
N CYS A 65 5.29 -3.09 15.19
CA CYS A 65 4.57 -3.78 14.11
C CYS A 65 4.86 -5.28 14.07
N ARG A 66 6.12 -5.66 14.33
CA ARG A 66 6.62 -7.04 14.28
C ARG A 66 6.10 -7.92 15.42
N TYR A 67 5.57 -7.34 16.48
CA TYR A 67 4.92 -8.11 17.53
C TYR A 67 3.70 -8.88 17.00
N CYS A 68 2.96 -8.26 16.07
CA CYS A 68 1.78 -8.84 15.44
C CYS A 68 2.08 -9.38 14.04
N HIS A 69 2.86 -8.65 13.23
CA HIS A 69 3.25 -9.01 11.86
C HIS A 69 4.64 -9.65 11.83
N ASN A 70 4.80 -10.76 12.58
CA ASN A 70 6.10 -11.37 12.84
C ASN A 70 6.78 -12.03 11.64
N SER A 71 6.06 -12.27 10.55
CA SER A 71 6.60 -12.88 9.34
C SER A 71 7.01 -11.87 8.25
N VAL A 72 6.78 -10.57 8.47
CA VAL A 72 6.93 -9.54 7.44
C VAL A 72 8.36 -9.41 6.88
N GLU A 73 9.37 -9.69 7.69
CA GLU A 73 10.78 -9.65 7.27
C GLU A 73 11.24 -10.94 6.56
N GLN A 74 10.47 -12.02 6.62
CA GLN A 74 10.87 -13.35 6.15
C GLN A 74 9.94 -13.94 5.09
N SER A 75 8.69 -13.50 5.04
CA SER A 75 7.65 -14.06 4.18
C SER A 75 7.13 -13.04 3.16
N SER A 76 6.55 -13.54 2.08
CA SER A 76 5.76 -12.73 1.15
C SER A 76 4.53 -12.11 1.84
N PHE A 77 3.98 -12.77 2.86
CA PHE A 77 2.87 -12.26 3.65
C PHE A 77 3.36 -11.68 4.97
N ALA A 78 2.86 -10.49 5.31
CA ALA A 78 3.14 -9.86 6.60
C ALA A 78 2.53 -10.67 7.78
N GLY A 79 1.51 -11.46 7.48
CA GLY A 79 0.77 -12.24 8.45
C GLY A 79 -0.28 -11.43 9.20
N ILE A 80 -1.38 -12.09 9.57
CA ILE A 80 -2.32 -11.62 10.57
C ILE A 80 -2.03 -12.41 11.84
N PRO A 81 -1.88 -11.76 13.01
CA PRO A 81 -1.52 -12.47 14.23
C PRO A 81 -2.59 -13.49 14.61
N PRO A 82 -2.20 -14.67 15.14
CA PRO A 82 -3.15 -15.61 15.70
C PRO A 82 -3.86 -14.99 16.91
N THR A 83 -5.09 -15.39 17.19
CA THR A 83 -5.90 -14.88 18.30
C THR A 83 -5.19 -14.96 19.65
N LYS A 84 -4.29 -15.95 19.82
CA LYS A 84 -3.44 -16.10 21.01
C LYS A 84 -2.62 -14.85 21.30
N THR A 85 -2.13 -14.16 20.27
CA THR A 85 -1.36 -12.90 20.43
C THR A 85 -2.22 -11.81 21.08
N CYS A 86 -3.49 -11.70 20.72
CA CYS A 86 -4.43 -10.77 21.35
C CYS A 86 -4.64 -11.13 22.82
N MET A 87 -4.78 -12.42 23.10
CA MET A 87 -5.05 -12.95 24.45
C MET A 87 -3.85 -12.85 25.40
N ASN A 88 -2.64 -12.58 24.94
CA ASN A 88 -1.50 -12.26 25.82
C ASN A 88 -1.80 -11.06 26.74
N CYS A 89 -2.60 -10.11 26.27
CA CYS A 89 -3.04 -8.94 27.04
C CYS A 89 -4.53 -9.05 27.41
N HIS A 90 -5.40 -9.36 26.44
CA HIS A 90 -6.85 -9.33 26.64
C HIS A 90 -7.42 -10.49 27.48
N ALA A 91 -6.60 -11.43 27.90
CA ALA A 91 -6.94 -12.36 28.98
C ALA A 91 -7.02 -11.68 30.35
N GLN A 92 -6.38 -10.50 30.52
CA GLN A 92 -6.30 -9.78 31.79
C GLN A 92 -6.92 -8.38 31.72
N ILE A 93 -6.90 -7.74 30.54
CA ILE A 93 -7.44 -6.39 30.35
C ILE A 93 -8.63 -6.41 29.39
N TRP A 94 -9.68 -5.62 29.69
CA TRP A 94 -10.93 -5.54 28.95
C TRP A 94 -11.61 -6.92 28.77
N THR A 95 -11.49 -7.76 29.78
CA THR A 95 -11.96 -9.14 29.76
C THR A 95 -13.46 -9.28 29.47
N ASN A 96 -14.28 -8.27 29.82
CA ASN A 96 -15.74 -8.27 29.64
C ASN A 96 -16.21 -7.35 28.51
N ALA A 97 -15.29 -6.78 27.71
CA ALA A 97 -15.67 -5.91 26.61
C ALA A 97 -16.43 -6.72 25.53
N ALA A 98 -17.64 -6.31 25.19
CA ALA A 98 -18.50 -7.03 24.24
C ALA A 98 -17.90 -7.14 22.85
N TYR A 99 -17.21 -6.08 22.36
CA TYR A 99 -16.55 -6.07 21.05
C TYR A 99 -15.32 -7.00 20.97
N LEU A 100 -14.81 -7.50 22.10
CA LEU A 100 -13.75 -8.53 22.16
C LEU A 100 -14.30 -9.96 22.27
N GLU A 101 -15.63 -10.15 22.33
CA GLU A 101 -16.23 -11.47 22.38
C GLU A 101 -15.81 -12.37 21.20
N PRO A 102 -15.74 -11.87 19.95
CA PRO A 102 -15.26 -12.70 18.84
C PRO A 102 -13.81 -13.19 19.04
N VAL A 103 -12.94 -12.39 19.71
CA VAL A 103 -11.57 -12.78 20.02
C VAL A 103 -11.55 -13.91 21.05
N ARG A 104 -12.31 -13.79 22.13
CA ARG A 104 -12.42 -14.80 23.17
C ARG A 104 -12.99 -16.10 22.63
N GLU A 105 -14.07 -16.02 21.83
CA GLU A 105 -14.68 -17.18 21.19
C GLU A 105 -13.70 -17.88 20.22
N SER A 106 -13.01 -17.11 19.40
CA SER A 106 -11.96 -17.63 18.51
C SER A 106 -10.86 -18.36 19.30
N PHE A 107 -10.42 -17.78 20.40
CA PHE A 107 -9.41 -18.40 21.26
C PHE A 107 -9.92 -19.69 21.92
N ARG A 108 -11.14 -19.70 22.43
CA ARG A 108 -11.78 -20.83 23.10
C ARG A 108 -12.04 -22.00 22.15
N THR A 109 -12.45 -21.72 20.92
CA THR A 109 -12.85 -22.75 19.93
C THR A 109 -11.73 -23.17 18.98
N GLY A 110 -10.62 -22.41 18.94
CA GLY A 110 -9.56 -22.58 17.94
C GLY A 110 -9.96 -22.18 16.51
N ARG A 111 -11.13 -21.58 16.31
CA ARG A 111 -11.59 -21.10 14.99
C ARG A 111 -11.01 -19.71 14.72
N SER A 112 -10.36 -19.55 13.57
CA SER A 112 -9.78 -18.27 13.18
C SER A 112 -10.84 -17.18 12.97
N LEU A 113 -10.52 -15.96 13.40
CA LEU A 113 -11.31 -14.78 13.06
C LEU A 113 -11.29 -14.55 11.54
N GLN A 114 -12.47 -14.32 10.98
CA GLN A 114 -12.63 -14.05 9.55
C GLN A 114 -12.48 -12.55 9.28
N TRP A 115 -11.23 -12.09 9.22
CA TRP A 115 -10.92 -10.70 8.91
C TRP A 115 -11.31 -10.32 7.50
N THR A 116 -11.92 -9.16 7.33
CA THR A 116 -12.15 -8.57 6.00
C THR A 116 -10.83 -8.05 5.45
N ARG A 117 -10.42 -8.57 4.28
CA ARG A 117 -9.19 -8.13 3.62
C ARG A 117 -9.30 -6.67 3.19
N VAL A 118 -8.35 -5.85 3.65
CA VAL A 118 -8.31 -4.41 3.39
C VAL A 118 -7.45 -4.11 2.17
N ASN A 119 -6.17 -4.46 2.23
CA ASN A 119 -5.26 -4.29 1.11
C ASN A 119 -5.34 -5.51 0.20
N GLN A 120 -5.68 -5.27 -1.06
CA GLN A 120 -5.91 -6.36 -2.02
C GLN A 120 -5.20 -6.07 -3.34
N LEU A 121 -4.45 -7.06 -3.80
CA LEU A 121 -3.91 -7.12 -5.15
C LEU A 121 -4.66 -8.19 -5.94
N PRO A 122 -4.78 -8.04 -7.27
CA PRO A 122 -5.28 -9.12 -8.13
C PRO A 122 -4.40 -10.38 -8.02
N ASP A 123 -5.00 -11.55 -8.24
CA ASP A 123 -4.33 -12.84 -8.05
C ASP A 123 -3.14 -13.07 -9.01
N TYR A 124 -3.09 -12.33 -10.11
CA TYR A 124 -1.99 -12.37 -11.08
C TYR A 124 -0.81 -11.44 -10.72
N VAL A 125 -0.88 -10.74 -9.56
CA VAL A 125 0.20 -9.87 -9.06
C VAL A 125 0.87 -10.52 -7.86
N TYR A 126 2.14 -10.81 -7.99
CA TYR A 126 2.95 -11.45 -6.95
C TYR A 126 3.75 -10.40 -6.19
N PHE A 127 3.31 -10.12 -4.99
CA PHE A 127 3.98 -9.19 -4.08
C PHE A 127 4.68 -9.94 -2.94
N ASN A 128 5.85 -9.47 -2.57
CA ASN A 128 6.62 -10.05 -1.46
C ASN A 128 7.03 -8.96 -0.46
N HIS A 129 6.45 -8.98 0.74
CA HIS A 129 6.78 -8.04 1.80
C HIS A 129 8.24 -8.11 2.22
N SER A 130 8.79 -9.32 2.42
CA SER A 130 10.15 -9.47 2.95
C SER A 130 11.21 -8.81 2.06
N ILE A 131 11.04 -8.84 0.74
CA ILE A 131 11.94 -8.17 -0.18
C ILE A 131 11.90 -6.66 0.03
N HIS A 132 10.72 -6.05 0.10
CA HIS A 132 10.55 -4.61 0.25
C HIS A 132 11.07 -4.11 1.60
N VAL A 133 10.70 -4.79 2.69
CA VAL A 133 11.15 -4.47 4.04
C VAL A 133 12.67 -4.57 4.16
N ASN A 134 13.26 -5.68 3.67
CA ASN A 134 14.71 -5.88 3.71
C ASN A 134 15.49 -4.95 2.76
N LYS A 135 14.83 -4.35 1.77
CA LYS A 135 15.42 -3.32 0.90
C LYS A 135 15.17 -1.89 1.39
N GLY A 136 14.58 -1.72 2.59
CA GLY A 136 14.45 -0.41 3.20
C GLY A 136 13.21 0.39 2.76
N VAL A 137 12.17 -0.27 2.26
CA VAL A 137 10.88 0.39 1.97
C VAL A 137 10.05 0.46 3.25
N GLY A 138 9.68 1.66 3.66
CA GLY A 138 8.89 1.87 4.87
C GLY A 138 7.44 1.41 4.74
N CYS A 139 6.86 0.92 5.83
CA CYS A 139 5.47 0.43 5.84
C CYS A 139 4.48 1.54 5.44
N ASN A 140 4.70 2.77 5.91
CA ASN A 140 3.84 3.90 5.59
C ASN A 140 3.87 4.33 4.10
N THR A 141 4.89 3.95 3.35
CA THR A 141 4.96 4.22 1.89
C THR A 141 3.79 3.58 1.15
N CYS A 142 3.38 2.36 1.54
CA CYS A 142 2.27 1.64 0.91
C CYS A 142 0.99 1.70 1.73
N HIS A 143 1.10 1.62 3.07
CA HIS A 143 -0.04 1.49 3.98
C HIS A 143 -0.50 2.83 4.57
N GLY A 144 0.23 3.93 4.31
CA GLY A 144 -0.05 5.24 4.89
C GLY A 144 0.18 5.28 6.41
N PRO A 145 -0.41 6.25 7.12
CA PRO A 145 -0.20 6.46 8.55
C PRO A 145 -0.99 5.45 9.39
N VAL A 146 -0.64 4.17 9.32
CA VAL A 146 -1.32 3.06 10.02
C VAL A 146 -1.40 3.31 11.53
N ASP A 147 -0.34 3.88 12.10
CA ASP A 147 -0.28 4.25 13.51
C ASP A 147 -1.34 5.29 13.92
N GLN A 148 -1.99 5.94 12.97
CA GLN A 148 -3.09 6.88 13.20
C GLN A 148 -4.47 6.32 12.79
N MET A 149 -4.55 5.06 12.37
CA MET A 149 -5.79 4.46 11.89
C MET A 149 -6.57 3.79 13.03
N PRO A 150 -7.74 4.34 13.44
CA PRO A 150 -8.65 3.65 14.38
C PRO A 150 -9.29 2.41 13.76
N LEU A 151 -9.52 2.44 12.44
CA LEU A 151 -9.95 1.31 11.64
C LEU A 151 -9.17 1.35 10.33
N MET A 152 -8.57 0.23 9.98
CA MET A 152 -7.70 0.10 8.81
C MET A 152 -8.46 0.37 7.51
N TYR A 153 -7.84 1.11 6.60
CA TYR A 153 -8.27 1.31 5.22
C TYR A 153 -7.08 1.18 4.27
N GLN A 154 -7.35 0.86 3.02
CA GLN A 154 -6.33 0.86 1.98
C GLN A 154 -5.94 2.31 1.66
N TYR A 155 -4.68 2.65 1.85
CA TYR A 155 -4.18 4.01 1.64
C TYR A 155 -3.90 4.30 0.17
N ALA A 156 -3.13 3.44 -0.48
CA ALA A 156 -2.74 3.58 -1.87
C ALA A 156 -3.69 2.83 -2.81
N SER A 157 -3.77 3.23 -4.06
CA SER A 157 -4.59 2.55 -5.07
C SER A 157 -4.15 1.11 -5.32
N LEU A 158 -2.85 0.82 -5.13
CA LEU A 158 -2.18 -0.44 -5.47
C LEU A 158 -2.32 -0.83 -6.96
N GLN A 159 -2.64 0.12 -7.81
CA GLN A 159 -2.60 -0.05 -9.25
C GLN A 159 -1.15 -0.13 -9.75
N MET A 160 -0.93 -0.66 -10.95
CA MET A 160 0.41 -0.85 -11.51
C MET A 160 1.22 0.45 -11.54
N GLU A 161 0.60 1.60 -11.80
CA GLU A 161 1.27 2.91 -11.80
C GLU A 161 1.90 3.23 -10.45
N PHE A 162 1.21 2.91 -9.34
CA PHE A 162 1.73 3.11 -7.99
C PHE A 162 3.01 2.30 -7.74
N CYS A 163 3.04 1.04 -8.17
CA CYS A 163 4.23 0.20 -8.04
C CYS A 163 5.37 0.70 -8.92
N LEU A 164 5.05 1.07 -10.17
CA LEU A 164 6.04 1.54 -11.14
C LEU A 164 6.64 2.90 -10.77
N GLU A 165 5.92 3.75 -10.06
CA GLU A 165 6.46 5.01 -9.54
C GLU A 165 7.70 4.77 -8.66
N CYS A 166 7.58 3.86 -7.69
CA CYS A 166 8.71 3.48 -6.84
C CYS A 166 9.77 2.66 -7.61
N HIS A 167 9.36 1.71 -8.45
CA HIS A 167 10.31 0.85 -9.17
C HIS A 167 11.13 1.60 -10.23
N ARG A 168 10.65 2.74 -10.74
CA ARG A 168 11.41 3.61 -11.66
C ARG A 168 12.41 4.50 -10.98
N ALA A 169 12.15 4.86 -9.72
CA ALA A 169 13.00 5.75 -8.93
C ALA A 169 13.06 5.31 -7.46
N PRO A 170 13.58 4.09 -7.16
CA PRO A 170 13.55 3.53 -5.80
C PRO A 170 14.31 4.39 -4.80
N GLU A 171 15.33 5.13 -5.21
CA GLU A 171 16.10 6.06 -4.37
C GLU A 171 15.23 7.06 -3.62
N LYS A 172 14.10 7.44 -4.16
CA LYS A 172 13.18 8.39 -3.52
C LYS A 172 12.42 7.81 -2.33
N TYR A 173 12.40 6.48 -2.18
CA TYR A 173 11.53 5.79 -1.20
C TYR A 173 12.31 4.95 -0.18
N LEU A 174 13.62 4.75 -0.42
CA LEU A 174 14.43 3.93 0.46
C LEU A 174 14.86 4.72 1.71
N ARG A 175 14.83 4.01 2.84
CA ARG A 175 15.29 4.52 4.14
C ARG A 175 16.19 3.49 4.83
N PRO A 176 16.92 3.87 5.88
CA PRO A 176 17.66 2.91 6.70
C PRO A 176 16.72 1.82 7.23
N ARG A 177 17.19 0.56 7.31
CA ARG A 177 16.38 -0.58 7.75
C ARG A 177 15.79 -0.37 9.14
N GLU A 178 16.51 0.29 10.00
CA GLU A 178 16.09 0.65 11.36
C GLU A 178 14.87 1.58 11.37
N GLN A 179 14.67 2.29 10.24
CA GLN A 179 13.57 3.24 10.06
C GLN A 179 12.38 2.67 9.29
N VAL A 180 12.42 1.43 8.83
CA VAL A 180 11.35 0.82 8.02
C VAL A 180 10.02 0.77 8.79
N PHE A 181 10.08 0.47 10.09
CA PHE A 181 8.91 0.40 10.97
C PHE A 181 8.57 1.73 11.64
N ASN A 182 9.41 2.76 11.44
CA ASN A 182 9.11 4.11 11.94
C ASN A 182 8.07 4.79 11.04
N MET A 183 6.84 4.89 11.54
CA MET A 183 5.72 5.52 10.82
C MET A 183 5.86 7.03 10.70
N ARG A 184 6.75 7.64 11.48
CA ARG A 184 7.04 9.08 11.50
C ARG A 184 8.43 9.40 10.97
N TYR A 185 8.96 8.52 10.10
CA TYR A 185 10.24 8.79 9.46
C TYR A 185 10.11 10.04 8.59
N GLU A 186 10.99 10.99 8.82
CA GLU A 186 11.17 12.19 8.01
C GLU A 186 12.36 12.01 7.07
N GLU A 187 12.22 12.53 5.87
CA GLU A 187 13.30 12.51 4.89
C GLU A 187 14.47 13.37 5.36
N PRO A 188 15.72 13.01 5.02
CA PRO A 188 16.87 13.78 5.43
C PRO A 188 16.79 15.22 4.92
N SER A 189 17.22 16.16 5.75
CA SER A 189 17.29 17.58 5.44
C SER A 189 18.65 18.15 5.86
N THR A 190 18.94 19.38 5.48
CA THR A 190 20.17 20.06 5.89
C THR A 190 20.23 20.27 7.41
N SER A 191 19.07 20.49 8.06
CA SER A 191 18.97 20.64 9.51
C SER A 191 19.01 19.30 10.25
N GLU A 192 18.48 18.24 9.64
CA GLU A 192 18.38 16.90 10.22
C GLU A 192 18.89 15.83 9.25
N PRO A 193 20.21 15.71 9.10
CA PRO A 193 20.80 14.72 8.19
C PRO A 193 20.66 13.30 8.76
N VAL A 194 20.42 12.35 7.87
CA VAL A 194 20.41 10.92 8.21
C VAL A 194 21.84 10.37 8.10
N ILE A 195 22.32 9.75 9.16
CA ILE A 195 23.67 9.16 9.20
C ILE A 195 23.59 7.67 8.85
N VAL A 196 24.31 7.27 7.80
CA VAL A 196 24.46 5.85 7.42
C VAL A 196 25.95 5.52 7.29
N LYS A 197 26.42 4.54 8.05
CA LYS A 197 27.84 4.12 8.10
C LYS A 197 28.82 5.28 8.31
N GLY A 198 28.47 6.22 9.17
CA GLY A 198 29.31 7.37 9.50
C GLY A 198 29.29 8.50 8.48
N LYS A 199 28.54 8.39 7.38
CA LYS A 199 28.34 9.46 6.40
C LYS A 199 26.96 10.09 6.60
N ALA A 200 26.92 11.42 6.67
CA ALA A 200 25.71 12.19 6.78
C ALA A 200 25.13 12.49 5.39
N TYR A 201 23.82 12.33 5.25
CA TYR A 201 23.05 12.63 4.05
C TYR A 201 21.97 13.64 4.41
N SER A 202 21.94 14.75 3.68
CA SER A 202 20.95 15.84 3.85
C SER A 202 19.92 15.88 2.72
N ASP A 203 19.97 14.91 1.82
CA ASP A 203 19.10 14.78 0.66
C ASP A 203 18.66 13.32 0.50
N GLN A 204 17.37 13.13 0.24
CA GLN A 204 16.76 11.80 0.12
C GLN A 204 17.31 11.02 -1.09
N GLU A 205 17.55 11.67 -2.20
CA GLU A 205 18.03 10.99 -3.41
C GLU A 205 19.47 10.50 -3.24
N ALA A 206 20.33 11.33 -2.61
CA ALA A 206 21.69 10.94 -2.27
C ALA A 206 21.73 9.78 -1.27
N LEU A 207 20.89 9.83 -0.22
CA LEU A 207 20.73 8.73 0.72
C LEU A 207 20.23 7.47 0.01
N GLY A 208 19.17 7.58 -0.76
CA GLY A 208 18.55 6.46 -1.46
C GLY A 208 19.48 5.76 -2.44
N ASN A 209 20.31 6.53 -3.18
CA ASN A 209 21.32 5.95 -4.06
C ASN A 209 22.37 5.15 -3.28
N ALA A 210 22.85 5.65 -2.14
CA ALA A 210 23.74 4.91 -1.28
C ALA A 210 23.10 3.63 -0.72
N LEU A 211 21.82 3.70 -0.34
CA LEU A 211 21.06 2.55 0.15
C LEU A 211 20.77 1.53 -0.95
N LYS A 212 20.53 1.96 -2.20
CA LYS A 212 20.39 1.05 -3.37
C LYS A 212 21.60 0.14 -3.51
N GLU A 213 22.79 0.73 -3.45
CA GLU A 213 24.05 -0.03 -3.52
C GLU A 213 24.21 -0.95 -2.30
N GLN A 214 24.02 -0.38 -1.10
CA GLN A 214 24.18 -1.13 0.15
C GLN A 214 23.24 -2.32 0.25
N TYR A 215 21.98 -2.17 -0.14
CA TYR A 215 20.96 -3.20 -0.07
C TYR A 215 20.90 -4.05 -1.33
N LYS A 216 21.78 -3.81 -2.30
CA LYS A 216 21.83 -4.54 -3.57
C LYS A 216 20.46 -4.58 -4.25
N VAL A 217 19.87 -3.40 -4.40
CA VAL A 217 18.61 -3.27 -5.17
C VAL A 217 18.96 -3.50 -6.64
N ARG A 218 18.17 -4.35 -7.30
CA ARG A 218 18.36 -4.65 -8.72
C ARG A 218 18.18 -3.40 -9.58
N SER A 219 18.68 -3.46 -10.81
CA SER A 219 18.55 -2.35 -11.77
C SER A 219 17.09 -2.00 -12.02
N VAL A 220 16.83 -0.75 -12.41
CA VAL A 220 15.47 -0.30 -12.77
C VAL A 220 14.89 -1.17 -13.89
N ASN A 221 15.69 -1.55 -14.89
CA ASN A 221 15.24 -2.42 -15.98
C ASN A 221 14.79 -3.81 -15.46
N ASP A 222 15.47 -4.35 -14.46
CA ASP A 222 15.09 -5.63 -13.87
C ASP A 222 13.79 -5.53 -13.06
N ILE A 223 13.68 -4.50 -12.20
CA ILE A 223 12.54 -4.38 -11.29
C ILE A 223 11.28 -3.81 -11.96
N THR A 224 11.39 -3.24 -13.17
CA THR A 224 10.24 -2.80 -13.99
C THR A 224 9.85 -3.81 -15.05
N SER A 225 10.54 -4.94 -15.16
CA SER A 225 10.16 -5.99 -16.10
C SER A 225 8.84 -6.66 -15.68
N CYS A 226 8.00 -7.04 -16.64
CA CYS A 226 6.67 -7.59 -16.39
C CYS A 226 6.68 -8.80 -15.45
N ASN A 227 7.66 -9.70 -15.62
CA ASN A 227 7.79 -10.91 -14.82
C ASN A 227 8.28 -10.69 -13.38
N THR A 228 8.64 -9.47 -13.01
CA THR A 228 8.93 -9.12 -11.61
C THR A 228 7.65 -9.13 -10.77
N CYS A 229 6.54 -8.70 -11.35
CA CYS A 229 5.25 -8.57 -10.68
C CYS A 229 4.22 -9.60 -11.17
N HIS A 230 4.31 -10.04 -12.44
CA HIS A 230 3.35 -10.94 -13.06
C HIS A 230 4.01 -12.28 -13.45
N ARG A 231 3.42 -13.38 -13.03
CA ARG A 231 3.92 -14.75 -13.32
C ARG A 231 2.79 -15.65 -13.80
#